data_53dcde70a752c561f2e0877d7f9cfb25
#
_entry.id   53dcde70a752c561f2e0877d7f9cfb25
#
_cell.length_a   1.000
_cell.length_b   1.000
_cell.length_c   1.000
_cell.angle_alpha   90.00
_cell.angle_beta   90.00
_cell.angle_gamma   90.00
#
_symmetry.space_group_name_H-M   'P 1'
#
loop_
_entity.id
_entity.type
_entity.pdbx_description
1 polymer ?
#
loop_
_entity_poly.entity_id
_entity_poly.type
_entity_poly.pdbx_seq_one_letter_code
_entity_poly.pdbx_strand_id
1 'polypeptide(L)'
;MSTLEANIRNNKTSGELKIIRQQGNVPGIVYGGSEKNQNVSVSIKVLKSLMEQENFLSKIIKLKVDRKEESVLPKDISFDVITDEPIHIDFLRVVKGSNVIIEIPVKFINNEKSPGLKRGGVLNIVRRKVELKCPSENIPSELIVDLDGVDIGHSFKISSIKLPENVIPTITGRDFVIATVAAPTVIKEPEKPAEAAESEEGAEGSTDAQEAAAAPKDGAEEKGGAEAEKKDAGKKDEGKKPQSEKK
;
A
#
# COMPACT_ATOMS: atom_id res chain seq x y z
N MET A 1 9.15 24.27 -9.31
CA MET A 1 9.24 23.68 -7.97
C MET A 1 8.04 24.18 -7.19
N SER A 2 7.27 23.26 -6.65
CA SER A 2 6.09 23.60 -5.82
C SER A 2 6.54 24.03 -4.45
N THR A 3 5.87 25.05 -3.87
CA THR A 3 6.16 25.55 -2.53
C THR A 3 5.01 25.16 -1.60
N LEU A 4 5.31 24.64 -0.43
CA LEU A 4 4.35 24.21 0.57
C LEU A 4 4.63 24.97 1.88
N GLU A 5 3.63 25.62 2.43
CA GLU A 5 3.74 26.30 3.71
C GLU A 5 3.43 25.32 4.85
N ALA A 6 4.27 25.32 5.86
CA ALA A 6 4.14 24.46 7.02
C ALA A 6 4.42 25.24 8.31
N ASN A 7 3.65 24.95 9.34
CA ASN A 7 3.82 25.53 10.67
C ASN A 7 4.49 24.51 11.60
N ILE A 8 5.41 24.98 12.44
CA ILE A 8 6.01 24.12 13.47
C ILE A 8 4.97 23.79 14.52
N ARG A 9 4.90 22.51 14.90
CA ARG A 9 4.02 22.04 15.98
C ARG A 9 4.82 21.44 17.13
N ASN A 10 4.42 21.75 18.33
CA ASN A 10 4.96 21.15 19.55
C ASN A 10 4.05 20.06 20.13
N ASN A 11 2.89 19.86 19.51
CA ASN A 11 1.84 18.95 19.94
C ASN A 11 2.28 17.51 19.72
N LYS A 12 2.24 16.70 20.78
CA LYS A 12 2.68 15.29 20.79
C LYS A 12 1.58 14.32 21.17
N THR A 13 0.51 14.82 21.84
CA THR A 13 -0.57 13.97 22.34
C THR A 13 -1.55 13.61 21.22
N SER A 14 -2.13 12.41 21.31
CA SER A 14 -3.12 11.93 20.34
C SER A 14 -4.35 12.84 20.24
N GLY A 15 -4.79 13.41 21.36
CA GLY A 15 -5.93 14.34 21.40
C GLY A 15 -5.64 15.62 20.62
N GLU A 16 -4.47 16.22 20.81
CA GLU A 16 -4.05 17.43 20.09
C GLU A 16 -3.91 17.18 18.58
N LEU A 17 -3.40 16.03 18.19
CA LEU A 17 -3.31 15.64 16.77
C LEU A 17 -4.70 15.52 16.13
N LYS A 18 -5.70 15.03 16.88
CA LYS A 18 -7.08 14.96 16.41
C LYS A 18 -7.64 16.36 16.17
N ILE A 19 -7.36 17.31 17.05
CA ILE A 19 -7.79 18.71 16.91
C ILE A 19 -7.17 19.35 15.65
N ILE A 20 -5.87 19.12 15.41
CA ILE A 20 -5.19 19.63 14.21
C ILE A 20 -5.87 19.13 12.93
N ARG A 21 -6.20 17.83 12.86
CA ARG A 21 -6.92 17.27 11.71
C ARG A 21 -8.33 17.85 11.56
N GLN A 22 -9.04 18.07 12.66
CA GLN A 22 -10.37 18.72 12.64
C GLN A 22 -10.31 20.18 12.14
N GLN A 23 -9.19 20.86 12.38
CA GLN A 23 -8.93 22.21 11.86
C GLN A 23 -8.54 22.22 10.37
N GLY A 24 -8.52 21.07 9.71
CA GLY A 24 -8.15 20.95 8.30
C GLY A 24 -6.64 21.00 8.04
N ASN A 25 -5.83 20.64 9.03
CA ASN A 25 -4.38 20.51 8.90
C ASN A 25 -3.94 19.07 9.05
N VAL A 26 -2.94 18.68 8.27
CA VAL A 26 -2.32 17.35 8.33
C VAL A 26 -1.03 17.46 9.12
N PRO A 27 -0.87 16.68 10.21
CA PRO A 27 0.40 16.59 10.90
C PRO A 27 1.42 15.85 10.05
N GLY A 28 2.66 16.32 10.06
CA GLY A 28 3.77 15.69 9.37
C GLY A 28 5.04 15.75 10.19
N ILE A 29 6.08 15.11 9.68
CA ILE A 29 7.43 15.12 10.22
C ILE A 29 8.44 15.42 9.11
N VAL A 30 9.42 16.24 9.41
CA VAL A 30 10.56 16.50 8.54
C VAL A 30 11.80 15.89 9.19
N TYR A 31 12.43 14.96 8.51
CA TYR A 31 13.60 14.25 9.01
C TYR A 31 14.69 14.12 7.95
N GLY A 32 15.86 13.67 8.36
CA GLY A 32 17.04 13.53 7.50
C GLY A 32 17.97 14.74 7.53
N GLY A 33 19.11 14.61 6.90
CA GLY A 33 20.19 15.61 6.96
C GLY A 33 20.86 15.64 8.33
N SER A 34 21.57 16.74 8.60
CA SER A 34 22.29 16.96 9.87
C SER A 34 21.44 17.66 10.95
N GLU A 35 20.28 18.18 10.59
CA GLU A 35 19.38 18.88 11.50
C GLU A 35 18.46 17.93 12.26
N LYS A 36 17.97 18.39 13.42
CA LYS A 36 17.01 17.63 14.22
C LYS A 36 15.68 17.46 13.49
N ASN A 37 14.99 16.35 13.77
CA ASN A 37 13.66 16.12 13.25
C ASN A 37 12.71 17.22 13.73
N GLN A 38 11.87 17.71 12.82
CA GLN A 38 10.90 18.76 13.09
C GLN A 38 9.49 18.23 12.84
N ASN A 39 8.61 18.47 13.81
CA ASN A 39 7.20 18.18 13.64
C ASN A 39 6.52 19.40 13.00
N VAL A 40 5.82 19.17 11.90
CA VAL A 40 5.15 20.22 11.13
C VAL A 40 3.66 19.92 10.98
N SER A 41 2.91 20.93 10.63
CA SER A 41 1.52 20.81 10.21
C SER A 41 1.31 21.55 8.90
N VAL A 42 0.58 20.95 7.97
CA VAL A 42 0.37 21.44 6.61
C VAL A 42 -1.13 21.50 6.34
N SER A 43 -1.59 22.48 5.58
CA SER A 43 -3.00 22.58 5.20
C SER A 43 -3.40 21.42 4.28
N ILE A 44 -4.50 20.72 4.62
CA ILE A 44 -5.05 19.60 3.85
C ILE A 44 -5.40 20.01 2.41
N LYS A 45 -5.92 21.22 2.22
CA LYS A 45 -6.34 21.72 0.90
C LYS A 45 -5.16 21.84 -0.06
N VAL A 46 -4.06 22.45 0.41
CA VAL A 46 -2.85 22.65 -0.39
C VAL A 46 -2.19 21.29 -0.66
N LEU A 47 -2.17 20.41 0.33
CA LEU A 47 -1.62 19.07 0.19
C LEU A 47 -2.40 18.24 -0.84
N LYS A 48 -3.74 18.23 -0.79
CA LYS A 48 -4.58 17.54 -1.78
C LYS A 48 -4.31 18.05 -3.20
N SER A 49 -4.26 19.37 -3.40
CA SER A 49 -3.97 19.96 -4.72
C SER A 49 -2.58 19.61 -5.25
N LEU A 50 -1.57 19.45 -4.37
CA LEU A 50 -0.25 18.98 -4.77
C LEU A 50 -0.22 17.49 -5.08
N MET A 51 -1.00 16.68 -4.36
CA MET A 51 -1.10 15.23 -4.57
C MET A 51 -1.83 14.86 -5.87
N GLU A 52 -2.77 15.70 -6.33
CA GLU A 52 -3.43 15.56 -7.63
C GLU A 52 -2.46 15.73 -8.80
N GLN A 53 -1.32 16.39 -8.58
CA GLN A 53 -0.26 16.45 -9.60
C GLN A 53 0.40 15.09 -9.72
N GLU A 54 0.55 14.63 -10.96
CA GLU A 54 1.29 13.42 -11.26
C GLU A 54 2.71 13.48 -10.65
N ASN A 55 3.15 12.37 -10.09
CA ASN A 55 4.51 12.17 -9.58
C ASN A 55 4.87 13.03 -8.35
N PHE A 56 3.91 13.32 -7.47
CA PHE A 56 4.13 14.09 -6.24
C PHE A 56 5.25 13.50 -5.37
N LEU A 57 5.31 12.17 -5.22
CA LEU A 57 6.31 11.48 -4.40
C LEU A 57 7.73 11.51 -4.99
N SER A 58 7.86 11.82 -6.29
CA SER A 58 9.16 11.89 -6.98
C SER A 58 9.67 13.30 -7.15
N LYS A 59 8.91 14.33 -6.73
CA LYS A 59 9.27 15.74 -6.90
C LYS A 59 9.82 16.35 -5.62
N ILE A 60 10.91 17.08 -5.75
CA ILE A 60 11.44 17.91 -4.65
C ILE A 60 10.54 19.12 -4.47
N ILE A 61 10.11 19.36 -3.25
CA ILE A 61 9.25 20.47 -2.84
C ILE A 61 10.02 21.40 -1.93
N LYS A 62 9.78 22.70 -2.07
CA LYS A 62 10.27 23.68 -1.11
C LYS A 62 9.26 23.81 0.03
N LEU A 63 9.65 23.37 1.19
CA LEU A 63 8.85 23.53 2.40
C LEU A 63 9.24 24.82 3.10
N LYS A 64 8.31 25.74 3.23
CA LYS A 64 8.46 26.94 4.03
C LYS A 64 8.01 26.64 5.46
N VAL A 65 8.98 26.57 6.36
CA VAL A 65 8.73 26.40 7.78
C VAL A 65 9.06 27.71 8.47
N ASP A 66 8.06 28.47 8.90
CA ASP A 66 8.16 29.80 9.44
C ASP A 66 8.94 30.77 8.53
N ARG A 67 10.25 30.93 8.74
CA ARG A 67 11.12 31.82 7.97
C ARG A 67 12.22 31.11 7.18
N LYS A 68 12.25 29.77 7.25
CA LYS A 68 13.25 28.96 6.57
C LYS A 68 12.61 28.22 5.40
N GLU A 69 13.34 28.14 4.30
CA GLU A 69 12.97 27.30 3.16
C GLU A 69 13.87 26.07 3.15
N GLU A 70 13.27 24.90 3.21
CA GLU A 70 13.97 23.63 3.15
C GLU A 70 13.55 22.85 1.91
N SER A 71 14.52 22.23 1.22
CA SER A 71 14.21 21.31 0.13
C SER A 71 13.91 19.94 0.71
N VAL A 72 12.69 19.47 0.50
CA VAL A 72 12.21 18.20 1.03
C VAL A 72 11.60 17.35 -0.07
N LEU A 73 11.63 16.03 0.15
CA LEU A 73 10.99 15.04 -0.67
C LEU A 73 9.88 14.38 0.15
N PRO A 74 8.63 14.33 -0.32
CA PRO A 74 7.60 13.51 0.32
C PRO A 74 8.01 12.04 0.23
N LYS A 75 8.12 11.36 1.36
CA LYS A 75 8.53 9.95 1.40
C LYS A 75 7.34 9.03 1.50
N ASP A 76 6.42 9.35 2.41
CA ASP A 76 5.23 8.55 2.65
C ASP A 76 4.04 9.42 3.04
N ILE A 77 2.84 8.96 2.70
CA ILE A 77 1.58 9.60 3.04
C ILE A 77 0.63 8.54 3.55
N SER A 78 0.18 8.71 4.78
CA SER A 78 -0.84 7.85 5.35
C SER A 78 -2.22 8.46 5.09
N PHE A 79 -3.14 7.63 4.61
CA PHE A 79 -4.52 8.01 4.31
C PHE A 79 -5.49 7.39 5.31
N ASP A 80 -6.63 8.04 5.48
CA ASP A 80 -7.77 7.45 6.15
C ASP A 80 -8.42 6.40 5.23
N VAL A 81 -8.75 5.24 5.79
CA VAL A 81 -9.30 4.10 5.02
C VAL A 81 -10.72 4.35 4.51
N ILE A 82 -11.46 5.26 5.15
CA ILE A 82 -12.86 5.53 4.83
C ILE A 82 -13.02 6.78 3.98
N THR A 83 -12.29 7.86 4.34
CA THR A 83 -12.45 9.16 3.71
C THR A 83 -11.42 9.47 2.64
N ASP A 84 -10.39 8.61 2.48
CA ASP A 84 -9.23 8.83 1.61
C ASP A 84 -8.53 10.18 1.86
N GLU A 85 -8.71 10.74 3.05
CA GLU A 85 -8.03 11.96 3.43
C GLU A 85 -6.63 11.69 3.98
N PRO A 86 -5.64 12.54 3.66
CA PRO A 86 -4.30 12.39 4.23
C PRO A 86 -4.32 12.65 5.74
N ILE A 87 -3.87 11.66 6.52
CA ILE A 87 -3.79 11.71 7.98
C ILE A 87 -2.41 12.16 8.45
N HIS A 88 -1.36 11.74 7.75
CA HIS A 88 0.03 12.01 8.08
C HIS A 88 0.89 12.11 6.84
N ILE A 89 1.92 12.93 6.89
CA ILE A 89 2.89 13.05 5.80
C ILE A 89 4.31 13.08 6.33
N ASP A 90 5.18 12.33 5.67
CA ASP A 90 6.60 12.22 5.96
C ASP A 90 7.42 12.93 4.92
N PHE A 91 8.24 13.88 5.36
CA PHE A 91 9.16 14.62 4.50
C PHE A 91 10.61 14.25 4.81
N LEU A 92 11.34 13.87 3.78
CA LEU A 92 12.78 13.64 3.86
C LEU A 92 13.52 14.88 3.38
N ARG A 93 14.42 15.43 4.19
CA ARG A 93 15.31 16.53 3.77
C ARG A 93 16.27 16.05 2.71
N VAL A 94 16.34 16.79 1.64
CA VAL A 94 17.24 16.50 0.53
C VAL A 94 18.53 17.30 0.70
N VAL A 95 19.62 16.59 0.98
CA VAL A 95 20.96 17.18 1.04
C VAL A 95 21.64 16.97 -0.32
N LYS A 96 22.30 17.98 -0.84
CA LYS A 96 23.04 17.88 -2.11
C LYS A 96 24.09 16.77 -2.02
N GLY A 97 24.18 15.94 -3.06
CA GLY A 97 25.12 14.83 -3.12
C GLY A 97 24.73 13.59 -2.32
N SER A 98 23.57 13.57 -1.65
CA SER A 98 23.07 12.38 -0.96
C SER A 98 22.34 11.44 -1.93
N ASN A 99 22.41 10.13 -1.67
CA ASN A 99 21.58 9.14 -2.36
C ASN A 99 20.27 8.96 -1.61
N VAL A 100 19.17 9.03 -2.33
CA VAL A 100 17.82 8.90 -1.79
C VAL A 100 17.13 7.70 -2.42
N ILE A 101 16.40 6.94 -1.61
CA ILE A 101 15.57 5.83 -2.10
C ILE A 101 14.16 6.36 -2.31
N ILE A 102 13.68 6.31 -3.55
CA ILE A 102 12.41 6.89 -3.98
C ILE A 102 11.61 5.86 -4.76
N GLU A 103 10.30 5.87 -4.59
CA GLU A 103 9.36 5.14 -5.42
C GLU A 103 8.98 5.98 -6.65
N ILE A 104 9.34 5.50 -7.82
CA ILE A 104 9.08 6.18 -9.09
C ILE A 104 7.99 5.44 -9.85
N PRO A 105 6.94 6.15 -10.31
CA PRO A 105 5.87 5.53 -11.08
C PRO A 105 6.35 5.12 -12.46
N VAL A 106 5.82 4.00 -12.95
CA VAL A 106 6.06 3.49 -14.30
C VAL A 106 4.92 3.90 -15.21
N LYS A 107 5.26 4.56 -16.34
CA LYS A 107 4.31 4.97 -17.36
C LYS A 107 4.53 4.15 -18.62
N PHE A 108 3.46 3.57 -19.12
CA PHE A 108 3.47 2.79 -20.36
C PHE A 108 3.03 3.66 -21.51
N ILE A 109 3.83 3.68 -22.57
CA ILE A 109 3.54 4.43 -23.79
C ILE A 109 3.38 3.48 -24.99
N ASN A 110 2.76 3.99 -26.08
CA ASN A 110 2.55 3.26 -27.34
C ASN A 110 1.69 1.99 -27.22
N ASN A 111 0.70 1.99 -26.32
CA ASN A 111 -0.23 0.87 -26.16
C ASN A 111 -0.89 0.46 -27.49
N GLU A 112 -1.25 1.44 -28.33
CA GLU A 112 -1.91 1.22 -29.61
C GLU A 112 -1.00 0.62 -30.67
N LYS A 113 0.31 0.72 -30.53
CA LYS A 113 1.29 0.19 -31.51
C LYS A 113 1.70 -1.25 -31.20
N SER A 114 1.39 -1.76 -30.03
CA SER A 114 1.70 -3.13 -29.64
C SER A 114 0.87 -4.14 -30.43
N PRO A 115 1.47 -5.06 -31.21
CA PRO A 115 0.75 -6.11 -31.91
C PRO A 115 0.10 -7.10 -30.94
N GLY A 116 0.68 -7.32 -29.76
CA GLY A 116 0.13 -8.18 -28.73
C GLY A 116 -1.20 -7.66 -28.18
N LEU A 117 -1.28 -6.36 -27.91
CA LEU A 117 -2.52 -5.73 -27.42
C LEU A 117 -3.59 -5.67 -28.52
N LYS A 118 -3.20 -5.42 -29.78
CA LYS A 118 -4.13 -5.48 -30.93
C LYS A 118 -4.73 -6.86 -31.16
N ARG A 119 -4.02 -7.92 -30.86
CA ARG A 119 -4.51 -9.32 -30.94
C ARG A 119 -5.37 -9.72 -29.74
N GLY A 120 -5.73 -8.77 -28.88
CA GLY A 120 -6.57 -9.05 -27.69
C GLY A 120 -5.76 -9.41 -26.44
N GLY A 121 -4.45 -9.27 -26.45
CA GLY A 121 -3.62 -9.43 -25.26
C GLY A 121 -3.96 -8.38 -24.18
N VAL A 122 -3.72 -8.71 -22.93
CA VAL A 122 -3.95 -7.84 -21.78
C VAL A 122 -2.60 -7.46 -21.17
N LEU A 123 -2.39 -6.15 -20.95
CA LEU A 123 -1.23 -5.67 -20.21
C LEU A 123 -1.46 -5.91 -18.71
N ASN A 124 -0.75 -6.88 -18.16
CA ASN A 124 -0.73 -7.15 -16.73
C ASN A 124 0.41 -6.36 -16.07
N ILE A 125 0.06 -5.36 -15.30
CA ILE A 125 1.02 -4.52 -14.58
C ILE A 125 1.29 -5.15 -13.22
N VAL A 126 2.49 -5.72 -13.04
CA VAL A 126 2.92 -6.34 -11.79
C VAL A 126 3.35 -5.27 -10.79
N ARG A 127 4.04 -4.25 -11.27
CA ARG A 127 4.53 -3.14 -10.45
C ARG A 127 4.23 -1.81 -11.12
N ARG A 128 3.45 -0.98 -10.43
CA ARG A 128 3.14 0.39 -10.87
C ARG A 128 4.19 1.40 -10.43
N LYS A 129 4.95 1.06 -9.38
CA LYS A 129 6.04 1.87 -8.83
C LYS A 129 7.26 1.01 -8.64
N VAL A 130 8.42 1.59 -8.84
CA VAL A 130 9.72 0.94 -8.65
C VAL A 130 10.56 1.77 -7.69
N GLU A 131 11.12 1.11 -6.69
CA GLU A 131 12.07 1.72 -5.77
C GLU A 131 13.45 1.82 -6.42
N LEU A 132 13.92 3.05 -6.53
CA LEU A 132 15.22 3.36 -7.09
C LEU A 132 16.06 4.17 -6.11
N LYS A 133 17.33 3.87 -6.05
CA LYS A 133 18.32 4.66 -5.35
C LYS A 133 18.91 5.68 -6.33
N CYS A 134 18.58 6.95 -6.14
CA CYS A 134 18.96 8.05 -7.03
C CYS A 134 19.80 9.07 -6.28
N PRO A 135 20.75 9.74 -6.95
CA PRO A 135 21.36 10.94 -6.40
C PRO A 135 20.31 12.07 -6.34
N SER A 136 20.39 12.90 -5.32
CA SER A 136 19.43 14.00 -5.08
C SER A 136 19.32 15.01 -6.22
N GLU A 137 20.31 15.05 -7.12
CA GLU A 137 20.35 15.98 -8.25
C GLU A 137 19.62 15.46 -9.48
N ASN A 138 19.56 14.12 -9.65
CA ASN A 138 18.99 13.45 -10.81
C ASN A 138 17.86 12.48 -10.42
N ILE A 139 16.76 13.03 -9.93
CA ILE A 139 15.58 12.24 -9.61
C ILE A 139 14.68 12.17 -10.84
N PRO A 140 14.47 11.00 -11.46
CA PRO A 140 13.53 10.87 -12.56
C PRO A 140 12.10 11.00 -12.04
N SER A 141 11.28 11.76 -12.77
CA SER A 141 9.87 11.94 -12.41
C SER A 141 9.05 10.70 -12.72
N GLU A 142 9.39 9.96 -13.78
CA GLU A 142 8.68 8.78 -14.23
C GLU A 142 9.63 7.84 -14.97
N LEU A 143 9.32 6.54 -14.97
CA LEU A 143 9.97 5.54 -15.78
C LEU A 143 9.09 5.23 -16.99
N ILE A 144 9.63 5.44 -18.17
CA ILE A 144 8.90 5.22 -19.43
C ILE A 144 9.22 3.82 -19.95
N VAL A 145 8.16 3.03 -20.16
CA VAL A 145 8.22 1.72 -20.79
C VAL A 145 7.51 1.79 -22.13
N ASP A 146 8.26 1.52 -23.21
CA ASP A 146 7.72 1.51 -24.56
C ASP A 146 7.17 0.12 -24.90
N LEU A 147 5.91 0.07 -25.36
CA LEU A 147 5.21 -1.15 -25.76
C LEU A 147 5.23 -1.38 -27.28
N ASP A 148 6.00 -0.57 -28.03
CA ASP A 148 6.04 -0.70 -29.48
C ASP A 148 6.64 -2.05 -29.90
N GLY A 149 5.96 -2.73 -30.83
CA GLY A 149 6.42 -4.01 -31.38
C GLY A 149 6.33 -5.22 -30.42
N VAL A 150 5.73 -5.06 -29.25
CA VAL A 150 5.66 -6.13 -28.23
C VAL A 150 4.51 -7.08 -28.52
N ASP A 151 4.78 -8.40 -28.52
CA ASP A 151 3.79 -9.46 -28.72
C ASP A 151 3.33 -10.10 -27.39
N ILE A 152 2.31 -10.96 -27.49
CA ILE A 152 1.77 -11.73 -26.36
C ILE A 152 2.86 -12.65 -25.78
N GLY A 153 2.94 -12.71 -24.45
CA GLY A 153 3.93 -13.49 -23.72
C GLY A 153 5.21 -12.75 -23.36
N HIS A 154 5.38 -11.52 -23.83
CA HIS A 154 6.54 -10.70 -23.49
C HIS A 154 6.46 -10.16 -22.07
N SER A 155 7.59 -10.16 -21.37
CA SER A 155 7.74 -9.67 -19.99
C SER A 155 8.75 -8.54 -19.94
N PHE A 156 8.33 -7.40 -19.44
CA PHE A 156 9.20 -6.25 -19.21
C PHE A 156 9.88 -6.39 -17.85
N LYS A 157 11.19 -6.53 -17.88
CA LYS A 157 12.05 -6.57 -16.71
C LYS A 157 12.72 -5.23 -16.50
N ILE A 158 13.22 -5.00 -15.27
CA ILE A 158 13.92 -3.73 -14.97
C ILE A 158 15.12 -3.49 -15.87
N SER A 159 15.84 -4.54 -16.28
CA SER A 159 16.99 -4.46 -17.19
C SER A 159 16.64 -3.98 -18.60
N SER A 160 15.38 -4.13 -19.01
CA SER A 160 14.90 -3.70 -20.35
C SER A 160 14.57 -2.21 -20.38
N ILE A 161 14.52 -1.54 -19.24
CA ILE A 161 14.13 -0.14 -19.13
C ILE A 161 15.37 0.74 -19.11
N LYS A 162 15.35 1.82 -19.87
CA LYS A 162 16.41 2.82 -19.83
C LYS A 162 16.35 3.61 -18.54
N LEU A 163 17.26 3.31 -17.63
CA LEU A 163 17.44 4.08 -16.39
C LEU A 163 18.35 5.27 -16.66
N PRO A 164 18.11 6.42 -16.01
CA PRO A 164 19.05 7.54 -16.03
C PRO A 164 20.40 7.19 -15.42
N GLU A 165 21.41 7.99 -15.68
CA GLU A 165 22.75 7.79 -15.13
C GLU A 165 22.75 7.85 -13.60
N ASN A 166 23.51 6.95 -12.99
CA ASN A 166 23.67 6.84 -11.52
C ASN A 166 22.40 6.43 -10.75
N VAL A 167 21.37 5.91 -11.43
CA VAL A 167 20.17 5.38 -10.80
C VAL A 167 20.26 3.87 -10.73
N ILE A 168 20.16 3.32 -9.53
CA ILE A 168 20.29 1.88 -9.26
C ILE A 168 19.00 1.38 -8.61
N PRO A 169 18.42 0.26 -9.08
CA PRO A 169 17.27 -0.33 -8.40
C PRO A 169 17.68 -0.82 -7.00
N THR A 170 16.82 -0.64 -6.02
CA THR A 170 17.07 -1.11 -4.64
C THR A 170 17.22 -2.63 -4.61
N ILE A 171 16.47 -3.33 -5.44
CA ILE A 171 16.56 -4.79 -5.59
C ILE A 171 17.58 -5.12 -6.66
N THR A 172 18.83 -5.35 -6.28
CA THR A 172 19.95 -5.70 -7.18
C THR A 172 20.13 -7.20 -7.36
N GLY A 173 19.60 -8.02 -6.46
CA GLY A 173 19.84 -9.48 -6.45
C GLY A 173 19.06 -10.27 -7.50
N ARG A 174 18.08 -9.67 -8.16
CA ARG A 174 17.25 -10.34 -9.18
C ARG A 174 16.65 -9.32 -10.16
N ASP A 175 16.49 -9.80 -11.39
CA ASP A 175 15.82 -9.04 -12.45
C ASP A 175 14.29 -9.21 -12.32
N PHE A 176 13.63 -8.27 -11.69
CA PHE A 176 12.20 -8.36 -11.44
C PHE A 176 11.38 -7.85 -12.61
N VAL A 177 10.21 -8.46 -12.77
CA VAL A 177 9.24 -8.10 -13.81
C VAL A 177 8.41 -6.90 -13.37
N ILE A 178 8.19 -5.98 -14.27
CA ILE A 178 7.37 -4.77 -14.08
C ILE A 178 6.01 -4.95 -14.71
N ALA A 179 5.96 -5.45 -15.94
CA ALA A 179 4.72 -5.74 -16.65
C ALA A 179 4.87 -6.93 -17.58
N THR A 180 3.77 -7.60 -17.89
CA THR A 180 3.70 -8.69 -18.86
C THR A 180 2.50 -8.50 -19.79
N VAL A 181 2.67 -8.85 -21.07
CA VAL A 181 1.55 -8.93 -21.99
C VAL A 181 1.03 -10.37 -22.01
N ALA A 182 -0.11 -10.61 -21.38
CA ALA A 182 -0.71 -11.95 -21.27
C ALA A 182 -1.75 -12.18 -22.37
N ALA A 183 -1.93 -13.44 -22.76
CA ALA A 183 -3.04 -13.83 -23.63
C ALA A 183 -4.37 -13.64 -22.89
N PRO A 184 -5.46 -13.30 -23.60
CA PRO A 184 -6.77 -13.24 -22.99
C PRO A 184 -7.18 -14.64 -22.51
N THR A 185 -7.68 -14.73 -21.28
CA THR A 185 -8.25 -15.97 -20.76
C THR A 185 -9.60 -16.17 -21.41
N VAL A 186 -9.70 -17.08 -22.36
CA VAL A 186 -10.97 -17.54 -22.89
C VAL A 186 -11.55 -18.47 -21.84
N ILE A 187 -12.52 -17.99 -21.08
CA ILE A 187 -13.34 -18.84 -20.24
C ILE A 187 -14.19 -19.67 -21.20
N LYS A 188 -13.79 -20.91 -21.46
CA LYS A 188 -14.70 -21.89 -22.03
C LYS A 188 -15.71 -22.18 -20.93
N GLU A 189 -16.90 -21.61 -21.03
CA GLU A 189 -18.05 -22.11 -20.29
C GLU A 189 -18.12 -23.61 -20.58
N PRO A 190 -18.22 -24.48 -19.56
CA PRO A 190 -18.44 -25.86 -19.82
C PRO A 190 -19.81 -25.97 -20.53
N GLU A 191 -19.77 -26.35 -21.79
CA GLU A 191 -21.00 -26.76 -22.54
C GLU A 191 -21.72 -27.77 -21.67
N LYS A 192 -22.92 -27.37 -21.22
CA LYS A 192 -23.85 -28.23 -20.59
C LYS A 192 -24.09 -29.39 -21.57
N PRO A 193 -23.90 -30.65 -21.19
CA PRO A 193 -24.24 -31.76 -22.09
C PRO A 193 -25.70 -31.63 -22.48
N ALA A 194 -25.96 -31.44 -23.75
CA ALA A 194 -27.29 -31.56 -24.30
C ALA A 194 -27.77 -32.98 -24.03
N GLU A 195 -28.74 -33.09 -23.16
CA GLU A 195 -29.57 -34.27 -22.99
C GLU A 195 -30.22 -34.59 -24.34
N ALA A 196 -29.74 -35.64 -24.97
CA ALA A 196 -30.43 -36.26 -26.08
C ALA A 196 -31.70 -36.89 -25.53
N ALA A 197 -32.81 -36.26 -25.84
CA ALA A 197 -34.10 -36.91 -25.83
C ALA A 197 -34.16 -37.84 -27.04
N GLU A 198 -34.54 -39.07 -26.83
CA GLU A 198 -35.56 -39.76 -27.61
C GLU A 198 -35.60 -41.27 -27.34
N SER A 199 -36.79 -41.64 -26.96
CA SER A 199 -37.63 -42.80 -27.36
C SER A 199 -37.23 -44.14 -26.73
N GLU A 200 -38.08 -44.85 -26.26
CA GLU A 200 -39.38 -45.41 -26.53
C GLU A 200 -39.77 -46.44 -25.45
N GLU A 201 -40.96 -46.29 -24.99
CA GLU A 201 -41.99 -47.31 -24.87
C GLU A 201 -41.68 -48.70 -24.29
N GLY A 202 -42.44 -49.07 -23.28
CA GLY A 202 -42.79 -50.42 -23.09
C GLY A 202 -42.85 -50.99 -21.67
N ALA A 203 -44.06 -51.03 -21.15
CA ALA A 203 -44.63 -52.13 -20.36
C ALA A 203 -44.33 -52.25 -18.86
N GLU A 204 -45.35 -51.91 -18.12
CA GLU A 204 -46.10 -52.68 -17.13
C GLU A 204 -45.34 -53.48 -16.07
N GLY A 205 -45.77 -53.23 -14.86
CA GLY A 205 -45.72 -54.26 -13.84
C GLY A 205 -45.53 -53.81 -12.40
N SER A 206 -46.60 -53.34 -11.87
CA SER A 206 -47.15 -53.58 -10.51
C SER A 206 -46.27 -53.78 -9.28
N THR A 207 -46.76 -53.07 -8.29
CA THR A 207 -46.90 -53.45 -6.84
C THR A 207 -45.61 -53.39 -6.00
N ASP A 208 -45.61 -52.90 -4.90
CA ASP A 208 -46.44 -52.65 -3.73
C ASP A 208 -45.59 -52.19 -2.58
N ALA A 209 -46.18 -51.36 -1.83
CA ALA A 209 -46.15 -51.23 -0.38
C ALA A 209 -44.91 -50.79 0.38
N GLN A 210 -45.14 -49.66 1.03
CA GLN A 210 -45.00 -49.47 2.49
C GLN A 210 -43.57 -49.26 3.00
N GLU A 211 -43.32 -48.40 3.77
CA GLU A 211 -43.96 -47.57 4.81
C GLU A 211 -42.85 -46.89 5.61
N ALA A 212 -43.15 -45.75 6.05
CA ALA A 212 -42.90 -45.12 7.32
C ALA A 212 -41.55 -44.45 7.53
N ALA A 213 -41.59 -43.16 7.54
CA ALA A 213 -41.76 -42.29 8.72
C ALA A 213 -40.55 -42.34 9.67
N ALA A 214 -39.89 -41.28 9.96
CA ALA A 214 -40.19 -40.20 10.84
C ALA A 214 -38.91 -39.38 11.15
N ALA A 215 -39.02 -38.12 11.01
CA ALA A 215 -38.33 -37.22 11.94
C ALA A 215 -39.08 -37.33 13.29
N PRO A 216 -38.71 -36.84 14.41
CA PRO A 216 -38.06 -35.56 14.68
C PRO A 216 -37.25 -35.46 15.99
N LYS A 217 -36.74 -34.20 16.20
CA LYS A 217 -36.69 -33.49 17.50
C LYS A 217 -35.68 -33.89 18.58
N ASP A 218 -34.89 -32.88 18.94
CA ASP A 218 -35.06 -32.02 20.16
C ASP A 218 -34.34 -32.50 21.41
N GLY A 219 -33.84 -31.52 22.16
CA GLY A 219 -33.44 -31.60 23.52
C GLY A 219 -31.98 -31.27 23.70
N ALA A 220 -31.57 -30.04 23.95
CA ALA A 220 -31.81 -29.22 25.18
C ALA A 220 -31.09 -29.74 26.43
N GLU A 221 -30.34 -28.79 26.98
CA GLU A 221 -30.00 -28.67 28.40
C GLU A 221 -29.03 -29.73 28.97
N GLU A 222 -28.17 -29.42 29.82
CA GLU A 222 -28.05 -28.49 30.97
C GLU A 222 -26.64 -28.55 31.56
N LYS A 223 -26.21 -27.40 32.06
CA LYS A 223 -25.67 -27.14 33.41
C LYS A 223 -24.47 -27.88 34.00
N GLY A 224 -23.75 -27.04 34.60
CA GLY A 224 -23.02 -27.22 35.85
C GLY A 224 -21.54 -26.91 35.69
N GLY A 225 -20.95 -25.96 36.30
CA GLY A 225 -21.20 -25.37 37.57
C GLY A 225 -19.90 -25.38 38.37
N ALA A 226 -19.65 -24.26 38.98
CA ALA A 226 -18.88 -24.09 40.22
C ALA A 226 -17.34 -24.11 40.11
N GLU A 227 -16.65 -22.95 40.28
CA GLU A 227 -16.35 -22.34 41.61
C GLU A 227 -15.22 -23.00 42.37
N ALA A 228 -14.18 -22.26 42.61
CA ALA A 228 -13.38 -22.12 43.81
C ALA A 228 -12.15 -21.25 43.51
N GLU A 229 -12.07 -19.99 43.78
CA GLU A 229 -11.73 -19.37 45.09
C GLU A 229 -10.54 -20.00 45.82
N LYS A 230 -9.50 -19.22 46.00
CA LYS A 230 -8.74 -18.89 47.21
C LYS A 230 -7.45 -18.18 46.76
N LYS A 231 -7.26 -16.88 47.02
CA LYS A 231 -6.77 -16.27 48.27
C LYS A 231 -5.46 -16.90 48.74
N ASP A 232 -4.42 -16.12 48.75
CA ASP A 232 -3.80 -15.56 49.99
C ASP A 232 -2.48 -14.87 49.57
N ALA A 233 -2.36 -13.62 49.78
CA ALA A 233 -1.79 -12.93 50.94
C ALA A 233 -0.25 -13.05 51.06
N GLY A 234 0.38 -11.91 50.87
CA GLY A 234 1.15 -11.40 51.98
C GLY A 234 2.67 -11.31 51.83
N LYS A 235 3.13 -10.14 52.00
CA LYS A 235 4.24 -9.64 52.83
C LYS A 235 5.35 -8.94 52.04
N LYS A 236 5.31 -7.60 52.05
CA LYS A 236 6.20 -6.71 52.84
C LYS A 236 7.59 -7.28 53.14
N ASP A 237 8.60 -6.66 52.61
CA ASP A 237 9.64 -6.18 53.49
C ASP A 237 10.39 -4.98 52.91
N GLU A 238 10.59 -4.05 53.77
CA GLU A 238 11.35 -2.82 53.75
C GLU A 238 12.85 -3.11 53.67
N GLY A 239 13.58 -2.19 53.12
CA GLY A 239 14.89 -2.05 53.65
C GLY A 239 15.96 -1.41 52.77
N LYS A 240 16.11 -0.11 52.93
CA LYS A 240 17.40 0.53 53.21
C LYS A 240 18.29 0.99 52.01
N LYS A 241 18.23 2.29 51.78
CA LYS A 241 19.41 3.08 51.44
C LYS A 241 20.54 2.90 52.45
N PRO A 242 21.80 3.05 52.05
CA PRO A 242 22.43 4.31 52.43
C PRO A 242 23.33 4.95 51.37
N GLN A 243 23.45 6.25 51.55
CA GLN A 243 24.43 7.21 51.05
C GLN A 243 25.87 6.84 51.46
N SER A 244 26.80 7.28 50.65
CA SER A 244 28.04 8.03 51.00
C SER A 244 28.87 8.15 49.73
N GLU A 245 29.10 9.32 49.23
CA GLU A 245 30.11 10.34 49.55
C GLU A 245 31.55 9.97 49.13
N LYS A 246 32.05 10.85 48.28
CA LYS A 246 33.44 11.30 48.12
C LYS A 246 34.52 10.39 47.52
N LYS A 247 35.00 10.70 46.37
CA LYS A 247 36.21 11.53 46.16
C LYS A 247 36.28 11.97 44.71
#